data_9e8db53d661d2a5345ab2e8d8c9c01d1
#
_entry.id   9e8db53d661d2a5345ab2e8d8c9c01d1
#
_cell.length_a   1.000
_cell.length_b   1.000
_cell.length_c   1.000
_cell.angle_alpha   90.00
_cell.angle_beta   90.00
_cell.angle_gamma   90.00
#
_symmetry.space_group_name_H-M   'P 1'
#
loop_
_entity.id
_entity.type
_entity.pdbx_description
1 polymer ?
#
loop_
_entity_poly.entity_id
_entity_poly.type
_entity_poly.pdbx_seq_one_letter_code
_entity_poly.pdbx_strand_id
1 'polypeptide(L)'
;MTTYQRSFFCTAASAALFAAMAITSPVYAQSAPSAQLEVQKAASAQKQPLLESLKEFVNIETGSRDMEGILQATELLANKLRALGGQVQFIEPQESTAYRMMDTPEKIGRMVKATFTGTGTKRIMLIAHIDTVYPKGMAAKQPFRIDGDKAYGLGISDDKQGVAMVVHVVAMLKALNFNEFGTLTVLVNADEEISSPGSRAELTKAGGEHDAVLSFEATRTNSDKLSLATSGIASVELKVEGRASHAGAAPERGVNALYELSHQILQMRDLSQNDKGLKLNWTVSQAGTNRNVIPAYATAQADVRVLRVADYDGIEATVREKAKTQLLPDAKVIVKFERRRPPLEATPANRKLAAHAQTIYAELGRKLEVDDQPEGGGTDAAFAALKTQAAVVERFGLQGFGGHTADNEYILLDTVEARLYLAARVVMDISRGKGL
;
A
#
# COMPACT_ATOMS: atom_id res chain seq x y z
N MET A 1 -71.50 -25.53 -45.12
CA MET A 1 -71.20 -26.40 -46.25
C MET A 1 -69.75 -26.76 -46.09
N THR A 2 -69.24 -27.94 -45.83
CA THR A 2 -69.72 -29.32 -46.03
C THR A 2 -68.92 -30.17 -45.00
N THR A 3 -69.66 -31.04 -44.39
CA THR A 3 -69.37 -32.20 -43.55
C THR A 3 -68.44 -33.23 -44.24
N TYR A 4 -67.64 -34.01 -43.43
CA TYR A 4 -67.55 -35.48 -43.40
C TYR A 4 -66.47 -35.91 -42.41
N GLN A 5 -66.79 -36.48 -41.34
CA GLN A 5 -67.04 -37.87 -40.86
C GLN A 5 -65.78 -38.78 -40.74
N ARG A 6 -65.48 -39.10 -39.49
CA ARG A 6 -65.18 -40.40 -38.82
C ARG A 6 -64.24 -41.41 -39.45
N SER A 7 -63.30 -41.87 -38.73
CA SER A 7 -63.18 -43.31 -38.38
C SER A 7 -62.29 -43.54 -37.15
N PHE A 8 -62.80 -44.36 -36.22
CA PHE A 8 -62.10 -44.90 -35.05
C PHE A 8 -61.15 -46.03 -35.43
N PHE A 9 -59.97 -46.11 -34.85
CA PHE A 9 -59.30 -47.37 -34.61
C PHE A 9 -58.68 -47.35 -33.20
N CYS A 10 -59.14 -48.29 -32.42
CA CYS A 10 -58.60 -48.66 -31.10
C CYS A 10 -57.40 -49.59 -31.32
N THR A 11 -56.26 -49.24 -30.76
CA THR A 11 -55.21 -50.22 -30.51
C THR A 11 -54.68 -50.01 -29.10
N ALA A 12 -54.81 -51.02 -28.28
CA ALA A 12 -54.25 -51.12 -26.95
C ALA A 12 -52.71 -51.16 -27.02
N ALA A 13 -52.05 -50.34 -26.25
CA ALA A 13 -50.62 -50.43 -26.07
C ALA A 13 -50.31 -50.48 -24.56
N SER A 14 -49.65 -51.54 -24.17
CA SER A 14 -49.23 -51.92 -22.84
C SER A 14 -48.34 -50.87 -22.18
N ALA A 15 -48.68 -50.50 -20.97
CA ALA A 15 -47.85 -49.64 -20.12
C ALA A 15 -46.70 -50.47 -19.49
N ALA A 16 -45.47 -50.19 -19.91
CA ALA A 16 -44.27 -50.65 -19.22
C ALA A 16 -43.83 -49.56 -18.21
N LEU A 17 -44.02 -49.87 -16.93
CA LEU A 17 -43.48 -49.05 -15.82
C LEU A 17 -41.94 -49.21 -15.76
N PHE A 18 -41.21 -48.19 -16.21
CA PHE A 18 -39.78 -48.04 -15.83
C PHE A 18 -39.70 -47.31 -14.50
N ALA A 19 -39.39 -48.06 -13.43
CA ALA A 19 -38.99 -47.51 -12.15
C ALA A 19 -37.55 -46.96 -12.28
N ALA A 20 -37.41 -45.64 -12.46
CA ALA A 20 -36.14 -44.98 -12.35
C ALA A 20 -35.69 -44.91 -10.87
N MET A 21 -34.81 -45.80 -10.45
CA MET A 21 -34.08 -45.64 -9.19
C MET A 21 -33.16 -44.43 -9.32
N ALA A 22 -33.54 -43.31 -8.72
CA ALA A 22 -32.67 -42.18 -8.50
C ALA A 22 -31.61 -42.59 -7.46
N ILE A 23 -30.38 -42.86 -7.92
CA ILE A 23 -29.21 -43.02 -7.05
C ILE A 23 -28.84 -41.61 -6.60
N THR A 24 -29.36 -41.18 -5.45
CA THR A 24 -28.88 -40.00 -4.74
C THR A 24 -27.52 -40.34 -4.12
N SER A 25 -26.44 -40.02 -4.83
CA SER A 25 -25.10 -39.97 -4.23
C SER A 25 -25.14 -38.98 -3.08
N PRO A 26 -24.73 -39.33 -1.86
CA PRO A 26 -24.61 -38.33 -0.80
C PRO A 26 -23.55 -37.33 -1.22
N VAL A 27 -23.95 -36.08 -1.44
CA VAL A 27 -23.02 -34.96 -1.50
C VAL A 27 -22.44 -34.81 -0.10
N TYR A 28 -21.26 -35.37 0.11
CA TYR A 28 -20.48 -35.04 1.31
C TYR A 28 -20.20 -33.54 1.24
N ALA A 29 -20.96 -32.77 2.00
CA ALA A 29 -20.58 -31.40 2.30
C ALA A 29 -19.20 -31.48 2.94
N GLN A 30 -18.15 -31.04 2.20
CA GLN A 30 -16.84 -30.85 2.78
C GLN A 30 -17.02 -29.88 3.95
N SER A 31 -16.84 -30.39 5.17
CA SER A 31 -16.84 -29.54 6.36
C SER A 31 -15.83 -28.43 6.14
N ALA A 32 -16.22 -27.18 6.34
CA ALA A 32 -15.30 -26.06 6.28
C ALA A 32 -14.07 -26.37 7.16
N PRO A 33 -12.85 -26.06 6.70
CA PRO A 33 -11.66 -26.30 7.50
C PRO A 33 -11.80 -25.56 8.84
N SER A 34 -11.54 -26.26 9.94
CA SER A 34 -11.63 -25.69 11.29
C SER A 34 -10.35 -24.94 11.63
N ALA A 35 -10.48 -23.84 12.41
CA ALA A 35 -9.35 -23.08 12.92
C ALA A 35 -8.37 -23.96 13.70
N GLN A 36 -7.07 -23.68 13.55
CA GLN A 36 -6.04 -24.33 14.37
C GLN A 36 -6.08 -23.74 15.78
N LEU A 37 -6.57 -24.55 16.73
CA LEU A 37 -6.91 -24.11 18.09
C LEU A 37 -5.72 -23.45 18.81
N GLU A 38 -4.51 -23.98 18.69
CA GLU A 38 -3.33 -23.44 19.36
C GLU A 38 -2.92 -22.07 18.78
N VAL A 39 -3.05 -21.87 17.47
CA VAL A 39 -2.78 -20.58 16.82
C VAL A 39 -3.87 -19.57 17.20
N GLN A 40 -5.12 -20.00 17.28
CA GLN A 40 -6.23 -19.15 17.72
C GLN A 40 -6.06 -18.69 19.18
N LYS A 41 -5.69 -19.60 20.08
CA LYS A 41 -5.36 -19.26 21.48
C LYS A 41 -4.19 -18.28 21.56
N ALA A 42 -3.13 -18.48 20.76
CA ALA A 42 -2.00 -17.57 20.70
C ALA A 42 -2.42 -16.19 20.20
N ALA A 43 -3.28 -16.09 19.19
CA ALA A 43 -3.81 -14.83 18.71
C ALA A 43 -4.61 -14.07 19.77
N SER A 44 -5.52 -14.77 20.47
CA SER A 44 -6.28 -14.19 21.59
C SER A 44 -5.38 -13.72 22.73
N ALA A 45 -4.34 -14.49 23.07
CA ALA A 45 -3.37 -14.12 24.10
C ALA A 45 -2.55 -12.88 23.72
N GLN A 46 -2.35 -12.61 22.43
CA GLN A 46 -1.57 -11.47 21.95
C GLN A 46 -2.41 -10.19 21.74
N LYS A 47 -3.73 -10.23 21.81
CA LYS A 47 -4.59 -9.06 21.60
C LYS A 47 -4.26 -7.91 22.56
N GLN A 48 -4.29 -8.18 23.88
CA GLN A 48 -4.03 -7.15 24.87
C GLN A 48 -2.56 -6.65 24.83
N PRO A 49 -1.53 -7.51 24.75
CA PRO A 49 -0.15 -7.07 24.55
C PRO A 49 0.08 -6.23 23.29
N LEU A 50 -0.63 -6.54 22.18
CA LEU A 50 -0.58 -5.74 20.95
C LEU A 50 -1.11 -4.32 21.22
N LEU A 51 -2.24 -4.19 21.90
CA LEU A 51 -2.83 -2.87 22.19
C LEU A 51 -1.93 -2.05 23.14
N GLU A 52 -1.22 -2.69 24.07
CA GLU A 52 -0.23 -2.02 24.91
C GLU A 52 0.97 -1.53 24.08
N SER A 53 1.51 -2.37 23.21
CA SER A 53 2.59 -1.96 22.29
C SER A 53 2.14 -0.85 21.35
N LEU A 54 0.92 -0.94 20.82
CA LEU A 54 0.36 0.09 19.95
C LEU A 54 0.20 1.42 20.67
N LYS A 55 -0.26 1.41 21.94
CA LYS A 55 -0.32 2.61 22.78
C LYS A 55 1.06 3.23 22.98
N GLU A 56 2.10 2.42 23.20
CA GLU A 56 3.46 2.92 23.34
C GLU A 56 3.92 3.63 22.04
N PHE A 57 3.70 3.02 20.86
CA PHE A 57 4.06 3.62 19.58
C PHE A 57 3.25 4.88 19.27
N VAL A 58 1.94 4.87 19.53
CA VAL A 58 1.07 6.04 19.26
C VAL A 58 1.46 7.23 20.12
N ASN A 59 1.92 7.02 21.35
CA ASN A 59 2.33 8.08 22.26
C ASN A 59 3.67 8.74 21.87
N ILE A 60 4.39 8.21 20.89
CA ILE A 60 5.59 8.84 20.31
C ILE A 60 5.19 9.49 18.99
N GLU A 61 5.38 10.80 18.86
CA GLU A 61 5.20 11.50 17.59
C GLU A 61 6.31 11.11 16.61
N THR A 62 5.93 10.72 15.40
CA THR A 62 6.85 10.19 14.39
C THR A 62 6.61 10.80 13.01
N GLY A 63 6.28 12.09 12.95
CA GLY A 63 6.22 12.76 11.66
C GLY A 63 7.53 12.54 10.89
N SER A 64 7.48 12.30 9.56
CA SER A 64 8.67 11.94 8.77
C SER A 64 9.83 12.95 8.87
N ARG A 65 9.58 14.14 9.41
CA ARG A 65 10.59 15.19 9.66
C ARG A 65 10.98 15.31 11.16
N ASP A 66 10.35 14.53 12.05
CA ASP A 66 10.67 14.52 13.49
C ASP A 66 11.69 13.43 13.81
N MET A 67 12.96 13.76 13.60
CA MET A 67 14.07 12.82 13.84
C MET A 67 14.16 12.33 15.27
N GLU A 68 13.79 13.14 16.25
CA GLU A 68 13.82 12.77 17.66
C GLU A 68 12.78 11.67 17.95
N GLY A 69 11.54 11.87 17.54
CA GLY A 69 10.48 10.89 17.71
C GLY A 69 10.73 9.59 16.91
N ILE A 70 11.23 9.70 15.68
CA ILE A 70 11.63 8.54 14.87
C ILE A 70 12.73 7.73 15.57
N LEU A 71 13.76 8.38 16.12
CA LEU A 71 14.82 7.70 16.85
C LEU A 71 14.27 6.97 18.08
N GLN A 72 13.40 7.62 18.85
CA GLN A 72 12.75 7.02 20.03
C GLN A 72 11.90 5.80 19.65
N ALA A 73 11.07 5.93 18.61
CA ALA A 73 10.18 4.85 18.19
C ALA A 73 10.94 3.66 17.58
N THR A 74 12.00 3.93 16.80
CA THR A 74 12.85 2.87 16.24
C THR A 74 13.64 2.13 17.33
N GLU A 75 14.10 2.81 18.39
CA GLU A 75 14.71 2.14 19.55
C GLU A 75 13.70 1.27 20.31
N LEU A 76 12.48 1.77 20.54
CA LEU A 76 11.41 0.98 21.17
C LEU A 76 11.14 -0.29 20.38
N LEU A 77 10.98 -0.18 19.05
CA LEU A 77 10.77 -1.33 18.15
C LEU A 77 11.96 -2.31 18.23
N ALA A 78 13.18 -1.79 18.12
CA ALA A 78 14.39 -2.61 18.18
C ALA A 78 14.48 -3.40 19.48
N ASN A 79 14.14 -2.79 20.61
CA ASN A 79 14.15 -3.45 21.92
C ASN A 79 13.09 -4.57 22.00
N LYS A 80 11.87 -4.33 21.49
CA LYS A 80 10.82 -5.37 21.42
C LYS A 80 11.27 -6.57 20.55
N LEU A 81 11.87 -6.31 19.39
CA LEU A 81 12.33 -7.37 18.49
C LEU A 81 13.56 -8.13 19.07
N ARG A 82 14.49 -7.45 19.76
CA ARG A 82 15.60 -8.11 20.48
C ARG A 82 15.09 -9.02 21.60
N ALA A 83 14.10 -8.60 22.37
CA ALA A 83 13.49 -9.41 23.42
C ALA A 83 12.82 -10.69 22.88
N LEU A 84 12.40 -10.68 21.61
CA LEU A 84 11.88 -11.86 20.92
C LEU A 84 12.99 -12.77 20.35
N GLY A 85 14.25 -12.35 20.40
CA GLY A 85 15.42 -13.10 19.92
C GLY A 85 15.90 -12.69 18.53
N GLY A 86 15.41 -11.58 17.99
CA GLY A 86 15.82 -11.05 16.69
C GLY A 86 17.24 -10.46 16.71
N GLN A 87 18.01 -10.73 15.66
CA GLN A 87 19.24 -10.01 15.36
C GLN A 87 18.87 -8.67 14.74
N VAL A 88 18.94 -7.60 15.53
CA VAL A 88 18.46 -6.27 15.13
C VAL A 88 19.62 -5.38 14.71
N GLN A 89 19.49 -4.74 13.57
CA GLN A 89 20.35 -3.70 13.05
C GLN A 89 19.55 -2.45 12.65
N PHE A 90 20.14 -1.28 12.82
CA PHE A 90 19.66 -0.04 12.24
C PHE A 90 20.33 0.15 10.87
N ILE A 91 19.54 0.58 9.90
CA ILE A 91 20.03 0.91 8.56
C ILE A 91 19.84 2.41 8.37
N GLU A 92 20.94 3.13 8.44
CA GLU A 92 20.95 4.58 8.19
C GLU A 92 20.86 4.86 6.68
N PRO A 93 20.04 5.83 6.24
CA PRO A 93 19.99 6.26 4.85
C PRO A 93 21.37 6.70 4.37
N GLN A 94 21.80 6.19 3.21
CA GLN A 94 23.08 6.51 2.60
C GLN A 94 22.87 7.47 1.43
N GLU A 95 23.62 8.58 1.36
CA GLU A 95 23.52 9.52 0.24
C GLU A 95 23.75 8.87 -1.13
N SER A 96 24.60 7.84 -1.18
CA SER A 96 24.88 7.10 -2.42
C SER A 96 23.70 6.28 -2.94
N THR A 97 22.72 5.96 -2.10
CA THR A 97 21.54 5.14 -2.44
C THR A 97 20.23 5.89 -2.24
N ALA A 98 20.26 7.04 -1.58
CA ALA A 98 19.06 7.87 -1.37
C ALA A 98 18.56 8.45 -2.69
N TYR A 99 17.25 8.37 -2.89
CA TYR A 99 16.58 8.99 -4.03
C TYR A 99 15.96 10.32 -3.61
N ARG A 100 16.74 11.39 -3.68
CA ARG A 100 16.25 12.71 -3.29
C ARG A 100 15.29 13.30 -4.31
N MET A 101 14.12 13.66 -3.83
CA MET A 101 13.04 14.34 -4.56
C MET A 101 13.00 15.81 -4.16
N MET A 102 12.14 16.60 -4.81
CA MET A 102 12.03 18.07 -4.59
C MET A 102 11.71 18.43 -3.14
N ASP A 103 10.94 17.59 -2.45
CA ASP A 103 10.44 17.80 -1.08
C ASP A 103 11.10 16.89 -0.03
N THR A 104 12.09 16.08 -0.43
CA THR A 104 12.83 15.23 0.51
C THR A 104 13.53 16.09 1.55
N PRO A 105 13.31 15.83 2.86
CA PRO A 105 14.00 16.58 3.91
C PRO A 105 15.50 16.32 3.90
N GLU A 106 16.28 17.22 4.51
CA GLU A 106 17.74 17.07 4.64
C GLU A 106 18.10 15.76 5.36
N LYS A 107 17.40 15.48 6.48
CA LYS A 107 17.56 14.26 7.26
C LYS A 107 16.41 13.30 7.00
N ILE A 108 16.73 12.04 6.79
CA ILE A 108 15.77 10.96 6.58
C ILE A 108 15.89 9.98 7.75
N GLY A 109 14.78 9.45 8.23
CA GLY A 109 14.73 8.49 9.32
C GLY A 109 15.39 7.15 8.96
N ARG A 110 16.00 6.51 9.97
CA ARG A 110 16.63 5.19 9.83
C ARG A 110 15.59 4.06 9.80
N MET A 111 15.97 2.92 9.22
CA MET A 111 15.17 1.69 9.25
C MET A 111 15.59 0.79 10.42
N VAL A 112 14.65 -0.05 10.87
CA VAL A 112 14.91 -1.19 11.76
C VAL A 112 14.77 -2.47 10.96
N LYS A 113 15.83 -3.28 10.93
CA LYS A 113 15.82 -4.62 10.34
C LYS A 113 16.10 -5.64 11.44
N ALA A 114 15.18 -6.57 11.65
CA ALA A 114 15.38 -7.70 12.58
C ALA A 114 15.31 -9.01 11.80
N THR A 115 16.28 -9.89 12.05
CA THR A 115 16.39 -11.20 11.39
C THR A 115 16.25 -12.30 12.43
N PHE A 116 15.35 -13.22 12.17
CA PHE A 116 15.15 -14.44 12.95
C PHE A 116 15.53 -15.64 12.10
N THR A 117 16.49 -16.43 12.55
CA THR A 117 16.94 -17.64 11.86
C THR A 117 16.17 -18.84 12.38
N GLY A 118 15.61 -19.64 11.49
CA GLY A 118 14.88 -20.86 11.80
C GLY A 118 15.59 -22.10 11.26
N THR A 119 14.84 -23.20 11.17
CA THR A 119 15.34 -24.52 10.76
C THR A 119 14.95 -24.90 9.32
N GLY A 120 14.05 -24.15 8.71
CA GLY A 120 13.57 -24.38 7.34
C GLY A 120 14.43 -23.72 6.26
N THR A 121 13.83 -23.51 5.09
CA THR A 121 14.53 -22.95 3.93
C THR A 121 13.89 -21.67 3.38
N LYS A 122 12.65 -21.40 3.71
CA LYS A 122 11.91 -20.24 3.17
C LYS A 122 12.30 -18.94 3.85
N ARG A 123 12.50 -17.89 3.06
CA ARG A 123 12.84 -16.55 3.51
C ARG A 123 11.60 -15.68 3.38
N ILE A 124 11.10 -15.17 4.50
CA ILE A 124 9.83 -14.41 4.56
C ILE A 124 10.14 -13.02 5.11
N MET A 125 9.61 -11.98 4.48
CA MET A 125 9.77 -10.60 4.94
C MET A 125 8.42 -10.01 5.35
N LEU A 126 8.39 -9.37 6.53
CA LEU A 126 7.29 -8.58 7.03
C LEU A 126 7.70 -7.11 6.99
N ILE A 127 6.92 -6.26 6.35
CA ILE A 127 7.21 -4.83 6.24
C ILE A 127 6.08 -3.98 6.81
N ALA A 128 6.46 -2.85 7.42
CA ALA A 128 5.59 -1.79 7.94
C ALA A 128 6.38 -0.48 7.96
N HIS A 129 5.74 0.65 8.24
CA HIS A 129 6.44 1.91 8.47
C HIS A 129 6.05 2.58 9.78
N ILE A 130 6.97 3.38 10.35
CA ILE A 130 6.75 3.98 11.67
C ILE A 130 6.53 5.48 11.60
N ASP A 131 6.90 6.11 10.48
CA ASP A 131 6.67 7.53 10.29
C ASP A 131 5.19 7.83 9.99
N THR A 132 4.81 9.09 10.13
CA THR A 132 3.46 9.59 9.92
C THR A 132 3.49 10.95 9.23
N VAL A 133 2.35 11.36 8.65
CA VAL A 133 2.19 12.71 8.05
C VAL A 133 2.10 13.84 9.09
N TYR A 134 1.95 13.53 10.37
CA TYR A 134 1.61 14.53 11.39
C TYR A 134 2.83 15.31 11.87
N PRO A 135 2.79 16.67 11.85
CA PRO A 135 3.81 17.49 12.46
C PRO A 135 3.89 17.29 13.98
N LYS A 136 5.08 17.54 14.55
CA LYS A 136 5.31 17.52 16.00
C LYS A 136 4.35 18.44 16.75
N GLY A 137 3.86 18.00 17.92
CA GLY A 137 2.94 18.75 18.77
C GLY A 137 1.46 18.45 18.51
N MET A 138 1.14 17.50 17.62
CA MET A 138 -0.25 17.14 17.31
C MET A 138 -0.82 16.03 18.18
N ALA A 139 0.00 15.20 18.84
CA ALA A 139 -0.45 14.08 19.66
C ALA A 139 -1.39 14.50 20.80
N ALA A 140 -1.20 15.70 21.35
CA ALA A 140 -2.09 16.24 22.39
C ALA A 140 -3.53 16.45 21.92
N LYS A 141 -3.77 16.60 20.60
CA LYS A 141 -5.11 16.80 20.02
C LYS A 141 -5.87 15.48 19.90
N GLN A 142 -5.15 14.39 19.68
CA GLN A 142 -5.74 13.05 19.56
C GLN A 142 -4.84 12.03 20.30
N PRO A 143 -4.86 12.03 21.65
CA PRO A 143 -4.13 11.04 22.43
C PRO A 143 -4.71 9.64 22.23
N PHE A 144 -3.88 8.62 22.48
CA PHE A 144 -4.37 7.25 22.47
C PHE A 144 -5.54 7.08 23.45
N ARG A 145 -6.66 6.56 22.94
CA ARG A 145 -7.83 6.20 23.74
C ARG A 145 -8.56 5.01 23.12
N ILE A 146 -9.22 4.25 23.97
CA ILE A 146 -10.16 3.20 23.55
C ILE A 146 -11.57 3.68 23.88
N ASP A 147 -12.46 3.53 22.89
CA ASP A 147 -13.88 3.84 23.01
C ASP A 147 -14.69 2.76 22.29
N GLY A 148 -15.38 1.93 23.07
CA GLY A 148 -16.11 0.77 22.58
C GLY A 148 -15.19 -0.22 21.87
N ASP A 149 -15.46 -0.47 20.61
CA ASP A 149 -14.73 -1.37 19.72
C ASP A 149 -13.59 -0.70 18.93
N LYS A 150 -13.25 0.55 19.24
CA LYS A 150 -12.27 1.35 18.54
C LYS A 150 -11.13 1.80 19.43
N ALA A 151 -9.92 1.79 18.89
CA ALA A 151 -8.79 2.49 19.47
C ALA A 151 -8.38 3.65 18.54
N TYR A 152 -8.21 4.83 19.13
CA TYR A 152 -7.91 6.09 18.45
C TYR A 152 -6.52 6.57 18.76
N GLY A 153 -5.90 7.30 17.84
CA GLY A 153 -4.62 7.98 18.02
C GLY A 153 -4.01 8.39 16.70
N LEU A 154 -3.07 9.32 16.69
CA LEU A 154 -2.38 9.75 15.47
C LEU A 154 -1.41 8.68 14.97
N GLY A 155 -1.52 8.34 13.67
CA GLY A 155 -0.73 7.29 13.06
C GLY A 155 -1.11 5.88 13.52
N ILE A 156 -2.24 5.72 14.23
CA ILE A 156 -2.66 4.42 14.75
C ILE A 156 -3.07 3.48 13.62
N SER A 157 -3.69 4.00 12.57
CA SER A 157 -4.07 3.25 11.36
C SER A 157 -2.92 3.24 10.34
N ASP A 158 -2.18 4.33 10.22
CA ASP A 158 -1.17 4.55 9.19
C ASP A 158 0.20 4.93 9.82
N ASP A 159 1.13 3.98 10.15
CA ASP A 159 1.00 2.51 10.11
C ASP A 159 1.49 1.88 11.43
N LYS A 160 1.31 2.59 12.57
CA LYS A 160 1.77 2.06 13.88
C LYS A 160 1.09 0.75 14.27
N GLN A 161 -0.14 0.49 13.78
CA GLN A 161 -0.79 -0.80 13.95
C GLN A 161 -0.02 -1.91 13.22
N GLY A 162 0.50 -1.66 12.01
CA GLY A 162 1.33 -2.60 11.28
C GLY A 162 2.64 -2.89 12.00
N VAL A 163 3.28 -1.86 12.57
CA VAL A 163 4.47 -2.03 13.43
C VAL A 163 4.16 -2.90 14.64
N ALA A 164 3.03 -2.69 15.32
CA ALA A 164 2.62 -3.53 16.44
C ALA A 164 2.30 -4.97 15.96
N MET A 165 1.59 -5.11 14.84
CA MET A 165 1.26 -6.41 14.25
C MET A 165 2.49 -7.26 13.97
N VAL A 166 3.53 -6.73 13.33
CA VAL A 166 4.74 -7.51 13.01
C VAL A 166 5.45 -7.99 14.27
N VAL A 167 5.51 -7.19 15.34
CA VAL A 167 6.05 -7.59 16.65
C VAL A 167 5.26 -8.76 17.22
N HIS A 168 3.93 -8.68 17.22
CA HIS A 168 3.07 -9.67 17.87
C HIS A 168 2.86 -10.94 17.02
N VAL A 169 3.01 -10.86 15.69
CA VAL A 169 3.14 -12.07 14.84
C VAL A 169 4.41 -12.86 15.22
N VAL A 170 5.55 -12.18 15.37
CA VAL A 170 6.80 -12.84 15.82
C VAL A 170 6.64 -13.41 17.24
N ALA A 171 5.99 -12.68 18.15
CA ALA A 171 5.72 -13.15 19.51
C ALA A 171 4.84 -14.41 19.52
N MET A 172 3.82 -14.49 18.64
CA MET A 172 3.00 -15.68 18.47
C MET A 172 3.82 -16.89 17.99
N LEU A 173 4.63 -16.71 16.94
CA LEU A 173 5.48 -17.78 16.42
C LEU A 173 6.42 -18.32 17.50
N LYS A 174 7.02 -17.41 18.30
CA LYS A 174 7.85 -17.78 19.45
C LYS A 174 7.07 -18.56 20.52
N ALA A 175 5.87 -18.11 20.90
CA ALA A 175 5.02 -18.77 21.87
C ALA A 175 4.57 -20.17 21.42
N LEU A 176 4.40 -20.36 20.11
CA LEU A 176 4.08 -21.64 19.46
C LEU A 176 5.32 -22.52 19.25
N ASN A 177 6.52 -22.07 19.64
CA ASN A 177 7.79 -22.71 19.33
C ASN A 177 7.99 -22.98 17.82
N PHE A 178 7.41 -22.15 16.98
CA PHE A 178 7.47 -22.29 15.54
C PHE A 178 8.70 -21.58 14.95
N ASN A 179 9.58 -22.34 14.32
CA ASN A 179 10.80 -21.87 13.68
C ASN A 179 11.11 -22.60 12.35
N GLU A 180 10.09 -23.12 11.65
CA GLU A 180 10.23 -23.87 10.41
C GLU A 180 10.55 -23.00 9.18
N PHE A 181 10.68 -21.69 9.31
CA PHE A 181 11.23 -20.80 8.28
C PHE A 181 12.78 -20.93 8.22
N GLY A 182 13.36 -20.59 7.09
CA GLY A 182 14.83 -20.40 7.01
C GLY A 182 15.23 -19.07 7.62
N THR A 183 14.55 -18.00 7.18
CA THR A 183 14.71 -16.63 7.72
C THR A 183 13.38 -15.93 7.76
N LEU A 184 13.07 -15.32 8.90
CA LEU A 184 11.98 -14.35 9.02
C LEU A 184 12.61 -12.97 9.25
N THR A 185 12.37 -12.05 8.34
CA THR A 185 12.87 -10.67 8.40
C THR A 185 11.73 -9.72 8.70
N VAL A 186 11.90 -8.87 9.71
CA VAL A 186 11.05 -7.70 9.94
C VAL A 186 11.83 -6.48 9.47
N LEU A 187 11.29 -5.71 8.53
CA LEU A 187 11.89 -4.47 8.03
C LEU A 187 10.87 -3.34 8.18
N VAL A 188 11.19 -2.38 9.04
CA VAL A 188 10.35 -1.19 9.29
C VAL A 188 11.16 0.05 8.97
N ASN A 189 10.65 0.86 8.05
CA ASN A 189 11.25 2.14 7.66
C ASN A 189 10.56 3.33 8.34
N ALA A 190 11.11 4.52 8.14
CA ALA A 190 10.66 5.75 8.76
C ALA A 190 10.62 6.93 7.77
N ASP A 191 10.31 6.62 6.50
CA ASP A 191 10.25 7.59 5.42
C ASP A 191 9.20 7.23 4.34
N GLU A 192 8.23 6.37 4.70
CA GLU A 192 7.16 5.93 3.79
C GLU A 192 6.35 7.13 3.32
N GLU A 193 5.91 7.98 4.24
CA GLU A 193 5.01 9.11 3.99
C GLU A 193 5.61 10.21 3.09
N ILE A 194 6.94 10.16 2.92
CA ILE A 194 7.66 11.02 1.99
C ILE A 194 8.18 10.26 0.76
N SER A 195 7.55 9.13 0.44
CA SER A 195 7.85 8.26 -0.70
C SER A 195 9.19 7.53 -0.61
N SER A 196 9.60 7.14 0.58
CA SER A 196 10.71 6.22 0.86
C SER A 196 12.06 6.60 0.21
N PRO A 197 12.50 7.86 0.30
CA PRO A 197 13.72 8.29 -0.38
C PRO A 197 14.97 7.58 0.13
N GLY A 198 15.04 7.23 1.40
CA GLY A 198 16.18 6.55 2.01
C GLY A 198 16.03 5.02 2.02
N SER A 199 14.81 4.51 2.13
CA SER A 199 14.55 3.08 2.34
C SER A 199 14.30 2.29 1.06
N ARG A 200 13.88 2.91 -0.05
CA ARG A 200 13.49 2.21 -1.29
C ARG A 200 14.55 1.26 -1.86
N ALA A 201 15.83 1.60 -1.72
CA ALA A 201 16.91 0.75 -2.22
C ALA A 201 17.03 -0.56 -1.41
N GLU A 202 16.93 -0.48 -0.08
CA GLU A 202 16.95 -1.66 0.80
C GLU A 202 15.67 -2.50 0.64
N LEU A 203 14.49 -1.86 0.56
CA LEU A 203 13.22 -2.55 0.29
C LEU A 203 13.29 -3.35 -1.02
N THR A 204 13.79 -2.74 -2.09
CA THR A 204 13.93 -3.40 -3.40
C THR A 204 14.93 -4.55 -3.36
N LYS A 205 16.07 -4.37 -2.68
CA LYS A 205 17.08 -5.40 -2.50
C LYS A 205 16.53 -6.58 -1.68
N ALA A 206 15.97 -6.26 -0.50
CA ALA A 206 15.43 -7.28 0.39
C ALA A 206 14.26 -8.04 -0.25
N GLY A 207 13.35 -7.37 -0.97
CA GLY A 207 12.29 -8.03 -1.71
C GLY A 207 12.81 -9.09 -2.69
N GLY A 208 13.93 -8.81 -3.39
CA GLY A 208 14.60 -9.77 -4.28
C GLY A 208 15.28 -10.94 -3.56
N GLU A 209 15.51 -10.83 -2.26
CA GLU A 209 16.18 -11.84 -1.44
C GLU A 209 15.21 -12.77 -0.71
N HIS A 210 13.87 -12.52 -0.76
CA HIS A 210 12.86 -13.26 -0.02
C HIS A 210 11.90 -14.03 -0.93
N ASP A 211 11.35 -15.12 -0.42
CA ASP A 211 10.38 -15.98 -1.13
C ASP A 211 8.94 -15.46 -1.01
N ALA A 212 8.67 -14.58 -0.05
CA ALA A 212 7.41 -13.85 0.10
C ALA A 212 7.60 -12.57 0.93
N VAL A 213 6.80 -11.54 0.63
CA VAL A 213 6.73 -10.28 1.37
C VAL A 213 5.29 -10.01 1.79
N LEU A 214 5.07 -9.80 3.07
CA LEU A 214 3.79 -9.41 3.65
C LEU A 214 3.88 -7.98 4.17
N SER A 215 3.07 -7.08 3.63
CA SER A 215 3.03 -5.68 4.06
C SER A 215 1.85 -5.46 5.01
N PHE A 216 2.12 -4.78 6.11
CA PHE A 216 1.19 -4.66 7.23
C PHE A 216 0.42 -3.32 7.27
N GLU A 217 0.34 -2.65 6.15
CA GLU A 217 -0.59 -1.52 6.00
C GLU A 217 -2.01 -1.89 6.44
N ALA A 218 -2.75 -0.89 6.95
CA ALA A 218 -4.14 -1.11 7.36
C ALA A 218 -5.06 -1.37 6.16
N THR A 219 -6.04 -2.23 6.35
CA THR A 219 -7.15 -2.32 5.41
C THR A 219 -8.14 -1.19 5.68
N ARG A 220 -8.28 -0.28 4.72
CA ARG A 220 -9.04 0.98 4.85
C ARG A 220 -10.52 0.83 4.43
N THR A 221 -11.11 -0.35 4.66
CA THR A 221 -12.49 -0.66 4.27
C THR A 221 -13.24 -1.31 5.41
N ASN A 222 -14.57 -1.32 5.34
CA ASN A 222 -15.44 -2.01 6.30
C ASN A 222 -15.43 -3.54 6.16
N SER A 223 -14.60 -4.09 5.27
CA SER A 223 -14.40 -5.52 5.08
C SER A 223 -12.94 -5.90 5.36
N ASP A 224 -12.73 -7.11 5.84
CA ASP A 224 -11.39 -7.68 5.89
C ASP A 224 -10.87 -7.91 4.47
N LYS A 225 -9.75 -7.29 4.12
CA LYS A 225 -9.26 -7.25 2.76
C LYS A 225 -7.73 -7.39 2.68
N LEU A 226 -7.24 -8.04 1.62
CA LEU A 226 -5.87 -7.94 1.12
C LEU A 226 -5.86 -7.20 -0.21
N SER A 227 -4.76 -6.53 -0.52
CA SER A 227 -4.57 -5.85 -1.80
C SER A 227 -3.38 -6.43 -2.55
N LEU A 228 -3.55 -6.63 -3.85
CA LEU A 228 -2.53 -7.14 -4.76
C LEU A 228 -1.96 -6.05 -5.67
N ALA A 229 -2.56 -4.86 -5.63
CA ALA A 229 -2.20 -3.76 -6.51
C ALA A 229 -2.30 -2.41 -5.79
N THR A 230 -1.35 -1.52 -6.10
CA THR A 230 -1.36 -0.11 -5.66
C THR A 230 -1.02 0.79 -6.84
N SER A 231 -1.41 2.06 -6.77
CA SER A 231 -1.05 3.03 -7.81
C SER A 231 0.41 3.45 -7.71
N GLY A 232 1.06 3.56 -8.85
CA GLY A 232 2.31 4.29 -8.95
C GLY A 232 2.08 5.80 -8.87
N ILE A 233 3.03 6.50 -8.29
CA ILE A 233 2.97 7.94 -8.04
C ILE A 233 4.16 8.62 -8.70
N ALA A 234 3.90 9.65 -9.49
CA ALA A 234 4.92 10.57 -9.97
C ALA A 234 4.42 12.02 -9.85
N SER A 235 5.33 12.95 -9.93
CA SER A 235 5.04 14.37 -10.05
C SER A 235 5.71 14.97 -11.27
N VAL A 236 5.07 15.96 -11.86
CA VAL A 236 5.66 16.81 -12.89
C VAL A 236 5.76 18.22 -12.34
N GLU A 237 6.94 18.84 -12.46
CA GLU A 237 7.10 20.28 -12.26
C GLU A 237 7.43 20.94 -13.60
N LEU A 238 6.68 21.96 -13.94
CA LEU A 238 7.01 22.90 -15.00
C LEU A 238 7.57 24.19 -14.37
N LYS A 239 8.72 24.64 -14.87
CA LYS A 239 9.26 25.98 -14.60
C LYS A 239 9.36 26.72 -15.91
N VAL A 240 8.85 27.94 -15.93
CA VAL A 240 8.96 28.84 -17.07
C VAL A 240 9.76 30.06 -16.66
N GLU A 241 10.84 30.29 -17.37
CA GLU A 241 11.66 31.47 -17.26
C GLU A 241 11.37 32.39 -18.47
N GLY A 242 10.93 33.59 -18.21
CA GLY A 242 10.66 34.64 -19.17
C GLY A 242 11.49 35.90 -18.89
N ARG A 243 10.92 37.08 -19.12
CA ARG A 243 11.58 38.37 -18.86
C ARG A 243 10.59 39.42 -18.37
N ALA A 244 10.90 40.02 -17.22
CA ALA A 244 10.08 41.10 -16.67
C ALA A 244 10.10 42.37 -17.51
N SER A 245 8.97 43.06 -17.52
CA SER A 245 8.83 44.42 -18.04
C SER A 245 7.63 45.10 -17.41
N HIS A 246 7.50 46.43 -17.62
CA HIS A 246 6.33 47.20 -17.18
C HIS A 246 5.13 46.84 -18.06
N ALA A 247 4.07 46.26 -17.49
CA ALA A 247 2.93 45.73 -18.24
C ALA A 247 2.16 46.76 -19.07
N GLY A 248 2.17 48.04 -18.67
CA GLY A 248 1.50 49.13 -19.40
C GLY A 248 2.41 49.99 -20.24
N ALA A 249 3.72 50.12 -19.89
CA ALA A 249 4.62 51.05 -20.57
C ALA A 249 5.53 50.38 -21.61
N ALA A 250 5.87 49.10 -21.42
CA ALA A 250 6.79 48.39 -22.31
C ALA A 250 6.48 46.86 -22.31
N PRO A 251 5.25 46.42 -22.55
CA PRO A 251 4.91 45.01 -22.51
C PRO A 251 5.66 44.18 -23.56
N GLU A 252 6.00 44.79 -24.70
CA GLU A 252 6.73 44.18 -25.82
C GLU A 252 8.18 43.79 -25.47
N ARG A 253 8.75 44.38 -24.41
CA ARG A 253 10.08 44.04 -23.90
C ARG A 253 10.08 42.84 -22.97
N GLY A 254 8.90 42.45 -22.50
CA GLY A 254 8.72 41.31 -21.61
C GLY A 254 8.57 39.99 -22.37
N VAL A 255 8.80 38.88 -21.63
CA VAL A 255 8.39 37.52 -22.03
C VAL A 255 7.54 36.96 -20.90
N ASN A 256 6.24 36.85 -21.15
CA ASN A 256 5.27 36.57 -20.10
C ASN A 256 5.26 35.07 -19.70
N ALA A 257 5.96 34.74 -18.62
CA ALA A 257 6.04 33.36 -18.12
C ALA A 257 4.67 32.75 -17.74
N LEU A 258 3.70 33.61 -17.33
CA LEU A 258 2.33 33.12 -17.02
C LEU A 258 1.59 32.66 -18.28
N TYR A 259 1.75 33.39 -19.41
CA TYR A 259 1.12 32.99 -20.67
C TYR A 259 1.69 31.67 -21.20
N GLU A 260 3.04 31.54 -21.16
CA GLU A 260 3.68 30.29 -21.56
C GLU A 260 3.28 29.14 -20.65
N LEU A 261 3.27 29.31 -19.32
CA LEU A 261 2.85 28.27 -18.39
C LEU A 261 1.40 27.84 -18.63
N SER A 262 0.50 28.80 -18.88
CA SER A 262 -0.90 28.53 -19.20
C SER A 262 -1.06 27.68 -20.47
N HIS A 263 -0.27 28.01 -21.51
CA HIS A 263 -0.21 27.24 -22.75
C HIS A 263 0.26 25.80 -22.47
N GLN A 264 1.34 25.63 -21.71
CA GLN A 264 1.88 24.31 -21.36
C GLN A 264 0.86 23.46 -20.60
N ILE A 265 0.16 24.02 -19.61
CA ILE A 265 -0.89 23.32 -18.87
C ILE A 265 -2.03 22.91 -19.81
N LEU A 266 -2.52 23.82 -20.65
CA LEU A 266 -3.65 23.56 -21.54
C LEU A 266 -3.35 22.50 -22.59
N GLN A 267 -2.14 22.48 -23.18
CA GLN A 267 -1.79 21.44 -24.14
C GLN A 267 -1.59 20.05 -23.51
N MET A 268 -1.42 19.97 -22.19
CA MET A 268 -1.24 18.72 -21.44
C MET A 268 -2.47 18.31 -20.62
N ARG A 269 -3.57 19.08 -20.65
CA ARG A 269 -4.76 18.83 -19.80
C ARG A 269 -5.43 17.47 -20.07
N ASP A 270 -5.34 16.98 -21.31
CA ASP A 270 -6.05 15.78 -21.77
C ASP A 270 -5.11 14.55 -21.84
N LEU A 271 -4.01 14.54 -21.08
CA LEU A 271 -3.07 13.41 -21.05
C LEU A 271 -3.55 12.24 -20.20
N SER A 272 -4.57 12.41 -19.35
CA SER A 272 -5.17 11.32 -18.60
C SER A 272 -5.84 10.32 -19.54
N GLN A 273 -5.64 9.03 -19.26
CA GLN A 273 -6.25 7.89 -19.96
C GLN A 273 -6.93 7.01 -18.91
N ASN A 274 -8.15 7.38 -18.52
CA ASN A 274 -8.88 6.76 -17.41
C ASN A 274 -9.14 5.26 -17.63
N ASP A 275 -9.34 4.83 -18.88
CA ASP A 275 -9.48 3.44 -19.29
C ASP A 275 -8.22 2.60 -19.02
N LYS A 276 -7.06 3.25 -18.98
CA LYS A 276 -5.76 2.63 -18.64
C LYS A 276 -5.29 2.95 -17.22
N GLY A 277 -6.10 3.68 -16.43
CA GLY A 277 -5.76 4.11 -15.10
C GLY A 277 -4.64 5.13 -15.01
N LEU A 278 -4.22 5.71 -16.14
CA LEU A 278 -3.27 6.81 -16.18
C LEU A 278 -4.00 8.11 -15.86
N LYS A 279 -3.54 8.83 -14.83
CA LYS A 279 -4.07 10.15 -14.46
C LYS A 279 -2.93 11.15 -14.39
N LEU A 280 -3.13 12.34 -14.95
CA LEU A 280 -2.26 13.49 -14.81
C LEU A 280 -3.13 14.71 -14.55
N ASN A 281 -2.94 15.34 -13.39
CA ASN A 281 -3.72 16.49 -12.98
C ASN A 281 -2.81 17.61 -12.49
N TRP A 282 -2.91 18.80 -13.11
CA TRP A 282 -2.25 20.00 -12.63
C TRP A 282 -2.98 20.54 -11.41
N THR A 283 -2.30 20.64 -10.27
CA THR A 283 -2.93 20.92 -8.97
C THR A 283 -2.37 22.15 -8.27
N VAL A 284 -1.16 22.57 -8.63
CA VAL A 284 -0.50 23.77 -8.07
C VAL A 284 0.02 24.63 -9.20
N SER A 285 -0.15 25.97 -9.09
CA SER A 285 0.50 26.93 -9.99
C SER A 285 0.81 28.24 -9.27
N GLN A 286 1.90 28.89 -9.66
CA GLN A 286 2.33 30.19 -9.13
C GLN A 286 2.93 31.03 -10.26
N ALA A 287 2.54 32.32 -10.34
CA ALA A 287 3.09 33.26 -11.32
C ALA A 287 2.89 34.71 -10.89
N GLY A 288 3.90 35.54 -11.09
CA GLY A 288 3.85 36.97 -10.84
C GLY A 288 3.74 37.36 -9.36
N THR A 289 4.02 38.62 -9.08
CA THR A 289 3.90 39.25 -7.75
C THR A 289 3.12 40.56 -7.79
N ASN A 290 3.26 41.31 -8.87
CA ASN A 290 2.64 42.62 -9.04
C ASN A 290 1.85 42.70 -10.33
N ARG A 291 0.64 43.26 -10.28
CA ARG A 291 -0.28 43.36 -11.41
C ARG A 291 0.27 44.13 -12.62
N ASN A 292 1.13 45.09 -12.39
CA ASN A 292 1.69 45.96 -13.44
C ASN A 292 3.09 45.52 -13.94
N VAL A 293 3.48 44.26 -13.65
CA VAL A 293 4.76 43.68 -14.09
C VAL A 293 4.46 42.39 -14.89
N ILE A 294 5.05 42.29 -16.08
CA ILE A 294 5.09 41.03 -16.84
C ILE A 294 5.91 40.02 -16.03
N PRO A 295 5.34 38.85 -15.64
CA PRO A 295 6.06 37.91 -14.80
C PRO A 295 7.20 37.23 -15.55
N ALA A 296 8.40 37.25 -14.94
CA ALA A 296 9.58 36.57 -15.45
C ALA A 296 9.64 35.10 -15.08
N TYR A 297 8.86 34.66 -14.08
CA TYR A 297 8.87 33.29 -13.58
C TYR A 297 7.46 32.81 -13.37
N ALA A 298 7.23 31.56 -13.73
CA ALA A 298 6.00 30.82 -13.42
C ALA A 298 6.31 29.35 -13.18
N THR A 299 5.56 28.70 -12.31
CA THR A 299 5.69 27.27 -12.01
C THR A 299 4.33 26.59 -11.93
N ALA A 300 4.27 25.31 -12.28
CA ALA A 300 3.13 24.46 -12.00
C ALA A 300 3.58 23.06 -11.61
N GLN A 301 2.76 22.36 -10.81
CA GLN A 301 2.97 20.97 -10.43
C GLN A 301 1.74 20.13 -10.75
N ALA A 302 1.99 18.90 -11.23
CA ALA A 302 0.95 17.92 -11.49
C ALA A 302 1.20 16.65 -10.67
N ASP A 303 0.10 16.04 -10.22
CA ASP A 303 0.06 14.67 -9.70
C ASP A 303 -0.11 13.70 -10.87
N VAL A 304 0.67 12.61 -10.87
CA VAL A 304 0.61 11.55 -11.87
C VAL A 304 0.38 10.20 -11.19
N ARG A 305 -0.62 9.44 -11.68
CA ARG A 305 -0.90 8.08 -11.23
C ARG A 305 -0.81 7.12 -12.41
N VAL A 306 -0.17 5.96 -12.18
CA VAL A 306 -0.03 4.89 -13.17
C VAL A 306 -0.36 3.54 -12.55
N LEU A 307 -0.71 2.55 -13.37
CA LEU A 307 -1.00 1.18 -12.91
C LEU A 307 0.15 0.21 -13.16
N ARG A 308 1.07 0.52 -14.08
CA ARG A 308 2.21 -0.32 -14.44
C ARG A 308 3.50 0.50 -14.44
N VAL A 309 4.59 -0.13 -14.05
CA VAL A 309 5.92 0.52 -14.07
C VAL A 309 6.28 1.02 -15.48
N ALA A 310 5.91 0.26 -16.52
CA ALA A 310 6.15 0.63 -17.92
C ALA A 310 5.43 1.90 -18.37
N ASP A 311 4.33 2.28 -17.71
CA ASP A 311 3.55 3.46 -18.10
C ASP A 311 4.28 4.78 -17.80
N TYR A 312 5.27 4.77 -16.88
CA TYR A 312 6.07 5.95 -16.58
C TYR A 312 6.86 6.47 -17.78
N ASP A 313 7.48 5.56 -18.55
CA ASP A 313 8.30 5.98 -19.71
C ASP A 313 7.46 6.70 -20.77
N GLY A 314 6.26 6.17 -21.01
CA GLY A 314 5.34 6.74 -21.99
C GLY A 314 4.82 8.13 -21.61
N ILE A 315 4.36 8.29 -20.36
CA ILE A 315 3.84 9.60 -19.90
C ILE A 315 4.96 10.63 -19.76
N GLU A 316 6.13 10.26 -19.25
CA GLU A 316 7.29 11.14 -19.15
C GLU A 316 7.74 11.63 -20.52
N ALA A 317 7.87 10.73 -21.50
CA ALA A 317 8.23 11.08 -22.88
C ALA A 317 7.20 12.03 -23.50
N THR A 318 5.90 11.76 -23.28
CA THR A 318 4.82 12.61 -23.80
C THR A 318 4.86 14.02 -23.20
N VAL A 319 5.04 14.15 -21.89
CA VAL A 319 5.17 15.46 -21.22
C VAL A 319 6.37 16.23 -21.74
N ARG A 320 7.53 15.58 -21.85
CA ARG A 320 8.75 16.23 -22.37
C ARG A 320 8.64 16.64 -23.82
N GLU A 321 7.95 15.86 -24.66
CA GLU A 321 7.74 16.20 -26.07
C GLU A 321 6.79 17.38 -26.22
N LYS A 322 5.66 17.38 -25.51
CA LYS A 322 4.71 18.50 -25.53
C LYS A 322 5.34 19.80 -25.05
N ALA A 323 6.20 19.73 -24.02
CA ALA A 323 6.88 20.91 -23.48
C ALA A 323 7.81 21.62 -24.48
N LYS A 324 8.19 20.98 -25.57
CA LYS A 324 8.97 21.61 -26.65
C LYS A 324 8.13 22.56 -27.51
N THR A 325 6.80 22.38 -27.54
CA THR A 325 5.90 23.29 -28.27
C THR A 325 5.57 24.48 -27.39
N GLN A 326 6.20 25.61 -27.70
CA GLN A 326 6.11 26.86 -26.94
C GLN A 326 5.17 27.86 -27.59
N LEU A 327 4.43 28.63 -26.82
CA LEU A 327 3.67 29.79 -27.25
C LEU A 327 4.62 30.97 -27.47
N LEU A 328 5.59 31.15 -26.58
CA LEU A 328 6.55 32.24 -26.58
C LEU A 328 7.95 31.68 -26.85
N PRO A 329 8.53 31.86 -28.07
CA PRO A 329 9.84 31.30 -28.41
C PRO A 329 11.00 31.73 -27.51
N ASP A 330 10.91 32.94 -26.92
CA ASP A 330 11.91 33.48 -26.02
C ASP A 330 11.78 33.00 -24.56
N ALA A 331 10.72 32.24 -24.23
CA ALA A 331 10.57 31.62 -22.93
C ALA A 331 11.45 30.38 -22.83
N LYS A 332 11.92 30.04 -21.62
CA LYS A 332 12.60 28.79 -21.37
C LYS A 332 11.69 27.90 -20.51
N VAL A 333 11.27 26.76 -21.07
CA VAL A 333 10.44 25.75 -20.37
C VAL A 333 11.34 24.64 -19.85
N ILE A 334 11.26 24.37 -18.54
CA ILE A 334 12.02 23.33 -17.86
C ILE A 334 11.03 22.34 -17.29
N VAL A 335 11.22 21.05 -17.61
CA VAL A 335 10.38 19.94 -17.12
C VAL A 335 11.20 19.11 -16.17
N LYS A 336 10.71 18.93 -14.95
CA LYS A 336 11.20 17.93 -14.00
C LYS A 336 10.12 16.88 -13.81
N PHE A 337 10.44 15.62 -14.10
CA PHE A 337 9.56 14.47 -13.87
C PHE A 337 10.17 13.63 -12.77
N GLU A 338 9.44 13.38 -11.67
CA GLU A 338 9.89 12.58 -10.54
C GLU A 338 9.02 11.34 -10.37
N ARG A 339 9.63 10.17 -10.51
CA ARG A 339 8.99 8.88 -10.21
C ARG A 339 9.10 8.65 -8.71
N ARG A 340 8.02 8.97 -7.99
CA ARG A 340 8.03 8.97 -6.54
C ARG A 340 7.88 7.55 -5.97
N ARG A 341 6.92 6.79 -6.46
CA ARG A 341 6.65 5.42 -5.99
C ARG A 341 6.19 4.54 -7.16
N PRO A 342 6.73 3.33 -7.35
CA PRO A 342 6.22 2.42 -8.38
C PRO A 342 4.80 1.94 -8.02
N PRO A 343 4.01 1.42 -8.97
CA PRO A 343 2.82 0.65 -8.67
C PRO A 343 3.23 -0.74 -8.15
N LEU A 344 2.43 -1.30 -7.24
CA LEU A 344 2.39 -2.74 -7.02
C LEU A 344 1.47 -3.35 -8.10
N GLU A 345 1.98 -4.32 -8.83
CA GLU A 345 1.22 -5.00 -9.89
C GLU A 345 0.76 -6.37 -9.40
N ALA A 346 -0.52 -6.70 -9.62
CA ALA A 346 -1.07 -8.00 -9.25
C ALA A 346 -0.47 -9.12 -10.12
N THR A 347 0.40 -9.94 -9.54
CA THR A 347 1.07 -11.07 -10.19
C THR A 347 0.33 -12.39 -9.95
N PRO A 348 0.59 -13.45 -10.72
CA PRO A 348 0.08 -14.79 -10.41
C PRO A 348 0.52 -15.29 -9.01
N ALA A 349 1.74 -14.97 -8.57
CA ALA A 349 2.23 -15.33 -7.24
C ALA A 349 1.44 -14.61 -6.13
N ASN A 350 1.17 -13.30 -6.30
CA ASN A 350 0.34 -12.54 -5.36
C ASN A 350 -1.07 -13.14 -5.25
N ARG A 351 -1.70 -13.48 -6.37
CA ARG A 351 -3.05 -14.09 -6.41
C ARG A 351 -3.07 -15.45 -5.72
N LYS A 352 -2.04 -16.28 -5.93
CA LYS A 352 -1.92 -17.60 -5.31
C LYS A 352 -1.82 -17.49 -3.79
N LEU A 353 -0.96 -16.60 -3.29
CA LEU A 353 -0.81 -16.37 -1.85
C LEU A 353 -2.09 -15.81 -1.23
N ALA A 354 -2.74 -14.84 -1.87
CA ALA A 354 -3.99 -14.26 -1.39
C ALA A 354 -5.12 -15.30 -1.36
N ALA A 355 -5.26 -16.14 -2.39
CA ALA A 355 -6.24 -17.23 -2.39
C ALA A 355 -5.99 -18.22 -1.23
N HIS A 356 -4.72 -18.52 -0.94
CA HIS A 356 -4.37 -19.34 0.22
C HIS A 356 -4.74 -18.65 1.54
N ALA A 357 -4.47 -17.36 1.67
CA ALA A 357 -4.86 -16.55 2.82
C ALA A 357 -6.39 -16.53 3.03
N GLN A 358 -7.18 -16.52 1.95
CA GLN A 358 -8.64 -16.63 2.03
C GLN A 358 -9.08 -17.97 2.64
N THR A 359 -8.41 -19.07 2.30
CA THR A 359 -8.75 -20.40 2.90
C THR A 359 -8.44 -20.41 4.39
N ILE A 360 -7.33 -19.80 4.82
CA ILE A 360 -6.97 -19.67 6.24
C ILE A 360 -8.00 -18.82 6.99
N TYR A 361 -8.44 -17.69 6.40
CA TYR A 361 -9.37 -16.80 7.07
C TYR A 361 -10.78 -17.41 7.20
N ALA A 362 -11.16 -18.25 6.23
CA ALA A 362 -12.39 -19.00 6.27
C ALA A 362 -12.42 -20.04 7.40
N GLU A 363 -11.25 -20.51 7.92
CA GLU A 363 -11.16 -21.36 9.12
C GLU A 363 -11.81 -20.69 10.35
N LEU A 364 -11.82 -19.36 10.39
CA LEU A 364 -12.46 -18.56 11.45
C LEU A 364 -13.94 -18.24 11.18
N GLY A 365 -14.53 -18.78 10.10
CA GLY A 365 -15.87 -18.40 9.66
C GLY A 365 -15.96 -16.96 9.12
N ARG A 366 -14.83 -16.32 8.81
CA ARG A 366 -14.75 -14.95 8.29
C ARG A 366 -14.45 -14.94 6.79
N LYS A 367 -14.94 -13.92 6.10
CA LYS A 367 -14.65 -13.67 4.69
C LYS A 367 -13.45 -12.71 4.58
N LEU A 368 -12.46 -13.07 3.77
CA LEU A 368 -11.35 -12.21 3.37
C LEU A 368 -11.56 -11.80 1.92
N GLU A 369 -11.69 -10.52 1.66
CA GLU A 369 -11.74 -9.98 0.30
C GLU A 369 -10.33 -9.82 -0.26
N VAL A 370 -10.21 -9.87 -1.59
CA VAL A 370 -8.95 -9.65 -2.30
C VAL A 370 -9.23 -8.68 -3.42
N ASP A 371 -8.49 -7.56 -3.40
CA ASP A 371 -8.57 -6.53 -4.42
C ASP A 371 -7.34 -6.59 -5.31
N ASP A 372 -7.54 -6.77 -6.60
CA ASP A 372 -6.48 -6.77 -7.62
C ASP A 372 -6.44 -5.49 -8.45
N GLN A 373 -7.27 -4.51 -8.09
CA GLN A 373 -7.30 -3.18 -8.68
C GLN A 373 -6.80 -2.13 -7.67
N PRO A 374 -5.96 -1.18 -8.08
CA PRO A 374 -5.42 -0.18 -7.17
C PRO A 374 -6.48 0.85 -6.76
N GLU A 375 -6.53 1.16 -5.46
CA GLU A 375 -7.44 2.17 -4.90
C GLU A 375 -6.90 3.61 -4.95
N GLY A 376 -5.77 3.85 -5.63
CA GLY A 376 -5.18 5.18 -5.82
C GLY A 376 -4.01 5.52 -4.89
N GLY A 377 -3.86 4.84 -3.76
CA GLY A 377 -2.70 4.94 -2.87
C GLY A 377 -1.49 4.16 -3.40
N GLY A 378 -0.30 4.48 -2.90
CA GLY A 378 0.92 3.71 -3.13
C GLY A 378 1.52 3.31 -1.78
N THR A 379 2.28 2.21 -1.73
CA THR A 379 2.87 1.65 -0.52
C THR A 379 4.27 1.11 -0.76
N ASP A 380 4.99 0.78 0.29
CA ASP A 380 6.35 0.24 0.23
C ASP A 380 6.45 -1.18 -0.35
N ALA A 381 5.36 -1.93 -0.34
CA ALA A 381 5.29 -3.22 -1.03
C ALA A 381 5.65 -3.10 -2.52
N ALA A 382 5.33 -1.98 -3.14
CA ALA A 382 5.67 -1.70 -4.52
C ALA A 382 7.19 -1.65 -4.78
N PHE A 383 7.98 -1.10 -3.84
CA PHE A 383 9.45 -1.16 -3.94
C PHE A 383 9.98 -2.57 -3.73
N ALA A 384 9.44 -3.30 -2.75
CA ALA A 384 9.82 -4.70 -2.52
C ALA A 384 9.52 -5.59 -3.74
N ALA A 385 8.48 -5.27 -4.52
CA ALA A 385 8.10 -6.04 -5.71
C ALA A 385 8.98 -5.78 -6.95
N LEU A 386 9.75 -4.68 -7.00
CA LEU A 386 10.44 -4.25 -8.23
C LEU A 386 11.43 -5.28 -8.81
N LYS A 387 12.06 -6.11 -7.97
CA LYS A 387 13.12 -7.05 -8.40
C LYS A 387 12.86 -8.47 -7.94
N THR A 388 11.59 -8.84 -7.78
CA THR A 388 11.22 -10.20 -7.37
C THR A 388 10.12 -10.78 -8.24
N GLN A 389 10.05 -12.12 -8.31
CA GLN A 389 8.92 -12.88 -8.80
C GLN A 389 8.15 -13.54 -7.65
N ALA A 390 8.61 -13.35 -6.42
CA ALA A 390 7.95 -13.84 -5.22
C ALA A 390 6.63 -13.11 -4.98
N ALA A 391 5.77 -13.70 -4.15
CA ALA A 391 4.53 -13.06 -3.77
C ALA A 391 4.79 -11.84 -2.87
N VAL A 392 4.23 -10.69 -3.25
CA VAL A 392 4.22 -9.46 -2.44
C VAL A 392 2.75 -9.05 -2.27
N VAL A 393 2.25 -9.13 -1.04
CA VAL A 393 0.84 -8.91 -0.74
C VAL A 393 0.69 -7.85 0.35
N GLU A 394 -0.21 -6.90 0.08
CA GLU A 394 -0.51 -5.74 0.90
C GLU A 394 -1.67 -5.96 1.87
N ARG A 395 -1.70 -5.15 2.93
CA ARG A 395 -2.80 -4.98 3.87
C ARG A 395 -3.03 -6.17 4.78
N PHE A 396 -1.93 -6.76 5.29
CA PHE A 396 -1.99 -7.74 6.37
C PHE A 396 -2.27 -7.10 7.75
N GLY A 397 -2.26 -5.78 7.86
CA GLY A 397 -2.58 -5.04 9.08
C GLY A 397 -4.06 -5.09 9.48
N LEU A 398 -4.41 -4.31 10.49
CA LEU A 398 -5.76 -4.23 11.06
C LEU A 398 -6.71 -3.41 10.16
N GLN A 399 -8.00 -3.49 10.42
CA GLN A 399 -8.95 -2.53 9.85
C GLN A 399 -8.75 -1.17 10.52
N GLY A 400 -8.33 -0.19 9.73
CA GLY A 400 -8.03 1.16 10.16
C GLY A 400 -8.69 2.21 9.28
N PHE A 401 -9.02 3.33 9.86
CA PHE A 401 -9.77 4.42 9.23
C PHE A 401 -9.20 5.78 9.62
N GLY A 402 -9.47 6.78 8.79
CA GLY A 402 -9.14 8.15 9.09
C GLY A 402 -7.65 8.47 9.03
N GLY A 403 -6.83 7.62 8.42
CA GLY A 403 -5.42 7.95 8.13
C GLY A 403 -5.32 9.31 7.44
N HIS A 404 -4.31 10.10 7.80
CA HIS A 404 -4.11 11.49 7.37
C HIS A 404 -5.16 12.49 7.89
N THR A 405 -6.05 12.10 8.81
CA THR A 405 -6.96 13.03 9.49
C THR A 405 -6.50 13.26 10.93
N ALA A 406 -6.46 14.52 11.34
CA ALA A 406 -5.91 14.88 12.65
C ALA A 406 -6.83 14.59 13.85
N ASP A 407 -8.07 14.17 13.64
CA ASP A 407 -9.13 14.13 14.65
C ASP A 407 -9.94 12.83 14.70
N ASN A 408 -9.81 11.95 13.71
CA ASN A 408 -10.65 10.75 13.61
C ASN A 408 -9.92 9.53 13.06
N GLU A 409 -8.65 9.34 13.40
CA GLU A 409 -7.91 8.15 13.02
C GLU A 409 -8.09 7.05 14.07
N TYR A 410 -8.50 5.85 13.65
CA TYR A 410 -8.78 4.72 14.54
C TYR A 410 -8.61 3.36 13.87
N ILE A 411 -8.51 2.32 14.68
CA ILE A 411 -8.58 0.90 14.27
C ILE A 411 -9.77 0.21 14.95
N LEU A 412 -10.26 -0.88 14.34
CA LEU A 412 -11.29 -1.75 14.92
C LEU A 412 -10.66 -2.88 15.74
N LEU A 413 -11.12 -3.03 17.00
CA LEU A 413 -10.56 -3.99 17.96
C LEU A 413 -11.05 -5.44 17.74
N ASP A 414 -12.18 -5.64 17.06
CA ASP A 414 -12.73 -6.96 16.77
C ASP A 414 -11.95 -7.72 15.70
N THR A 415 -11.14 -7.02 14.91
CA THR A 415 -10.32 -7.64 13.85
C THR A 415 -8.96 -8.13 14.33
N VAL A 416 -8.49 -7.68 15.49
CA VAL A 416 -7.12 -7.92 15.99
C VAL A 416 -6.78 -9.41 16.03
N GLU A 417 -7.61 -10.23 16.69
CA GLU A 417 -7.35 -11.68 16.84
C GLU A 417 -7.36 -12.40 15.51
N ALA A 418 -8.33 -12.07 14.65
CA ALA A 418 -8.47 -12.70 13.33
C ALA A 418 -7.30 -12.35 12.41
N ARG A 419 -6.82 -11.10 12.45
CA ARG A 419 -5.67 -10.64 11.64
C ARG A 419 -4.35 -11.20 12.14
N LEU A 420 -4.16 -11.29 13.46
CA LEU A 420 -3.01 -11.98 14.05
C LEU A 420 -2.98 -13.46 13.67
N TYR A 421 -4.15 -14.15 13.77
CA TYR A 421 -4.29 -15.54 13.33
C TYR A 421 -3.90 -15.68 11.85
N LEU A 422 -4.49 -14.86 10.97
CA LEU A 422 -4.20 -14.88 9.54
C LEU A 422 -2.71 -14.75 9.26
N ALA A 423 -2.08 -13.69 9.79
CA ALA A 423 -0.68 -13.39 9.52
C ALA A 423 0.26 -14.51 10.02
N ALA A 424 0.07 -15.00 11.24
CA ALA A 424 0.88 -16.08 11.78
C ALA A 424 0.69 -17.38 10.97
N ARG A 425 -0.55 -17.74 10.62
CA ARG A 425 -0.85 -18.93 9.80
C ARG A 425 -0.26 -18.84 8.40
N VAL A 426 -0.32 -17.67 7.76
CA VAL A 426 0.28 -17.46 6.45
C VAL A 426 1.79 -17.65 6.53
N VAL A 427 2.48 -17.06 7.53
CA VAL A 427 3.93 -17.27 7.74
C VAL A 427 4.25 -18.75 7.95
N MET A 428 3.48 -19.46 8.80
CA MET A 428 3.68 -20.90 9.06
C MET A 428 3.50 -21.73 7.78
N ASP A 429 2.50 -21.43 6.97
CA ASP A 429 2.21 -22.17 5.75
C ASP A 429 3.22 -21.86 4.62
N ILE A 430 3.65 -20.61 4.48
CA ILE A 430 4.75 -20.25 3.56
C ILE A 430 6.03 -20.99 3.95
N SER A 431 6.36 -21.08 5.24
CA SER A 431 7.53 -21.82 5.74
C SER A 431 7.54 -23.27 5.28
N ARG A 432 6.34 -23.88 5.15
CA ARG A 432 6.11 -25.25 4.67
C ARG A 432 5.89 -25.33 3.14
N GLY A 433 6.12 -24.25 2.42
CA GLY A 433 5.98 -24.16 0.95
C GLY A 433 4.53 -24.07 0.45
N LYS A 434 3.54 -23.83 1.34
CA LYS A 434 2.14 -23.64 0.93
C LYS A 434 1.88 -22.19 0.55
N GLY A 435 1.01 -21.97 -0.43
CA GLY A 435 0.62 -20.65 -0.88
C GLY A 435 1.65 -19.95 -1.80
N LEU A 436 2.80 -20.56 -2.07
CA LEU A 436 3.83 -20.03 -2.99
C LEU A 436 3.74 -20.65 -4.38
#